data_aa1dec37e847e71909df2bb750eaedec
#
_entry.id   aa1dec37e847e71909df2bb750eaedec
#
_cell.length_a   1.000
_cell.length_b   1.000
_cell.length_c   1.000
_cell.angle_alpha   90.00
_cell.angle_beta   90.00
_cell.angle_gamma   90.00
#
_symmetry.space_group_name_H-M   'P 1'
#
loop_
_entity.id
_entity.type
_entity.pdbx_description
1 polymer ?
#
loop_
_entity_poly.entity_id
_entity_poly.type
_entity_poly.pdbx_seq_one_letter_code
_entity_poly.pdbx_strand_id
1 'polypeptide(L)'
;STLLKTMSGFIKPLAGDVIIDDVNINNYSSIKLARKISVVLTGKTGVENISVGELVGMGRYPFTGFWGTLSAADDKIVDESLDMVGVLKLKNRMVQTLSDGERQKTMIAKALAQQTQMIFLDEPTAFLDFPSKIEMLQLLQNLSHHLDKTILLSTHDVEQALQLADKLWLMNDEKISIGTPRELSANDTLGNYIESDSIEFDKKNMIVKIKS
;
A
#
# COMPACT_ATOMS: atom_id res chain seq x y z
N SER A 1 8.00 0.89 7.62
CA SER A 1 8.53 1.81 6.56
C SER A 1 9.90 1.40 6.00
N THR A 2 10.91 1.05 6.84
CA THR A 2 12.29 0.78 6.34
C THR A 2 12.35 -0.43 5.41
N LEU A 3 11.76 -1.57 5.79
CA LEU A 3 11.73 -2.76 4.95
C LEU A 3 11.03 -2.48 3.62
N LEU A 4 9.87 -1.83 3.64
CA LEU A 4 9.11 -1.48 2.45
C LEU A 4 9.94 -0.57 1.50
N LYS A 5 10.63 0.44 2.05
CA LYS A 5 11.55 1.30 1.27
C LYS A 5 12.74 0.54 0.70
N THR A 6 13.25 -0.44 1.43
CA THR A 6 14.33 -1.31 0.94
C THR A 6 13.84 -2.21 -0.19
N MET A 7 12.69 -2.85 -0.03
CA MET A 7 12.09 -3.71 -1.05
C MET A 7 11.67 -2.95 -2.31
N SER A 8 11.42 -1.65 -2.21
CA SER A 8 11.09 -0.78 -3.36
C SER A 8 12.31 -0.06 -3.97
N GLY A 9 13.51 -0.32 -3.46
CA GLY A 9 14.75 0.25 -4.00
C GLY A 9 15.05 1.69 -3.58
N PHE A 10 14.28 2.28 -2.66
CA PHE A 10 14.57 3.62 -2.11
C PHE A 10 15.75 3.61 -1.13
N ILE A 11 15.99 2.48 -0.48
CA ILE A 11 17.09 2.28 0.48
C ILE A 11 17.84 1.02 0.06
N LYS A 12 19.16 1.06 0.07
CA LYS A 12 19.99 -0.14 -0.17
C LYS A 12 19.90 -1.09 1.04
N PRO A 13 19.77 -2.41 0.83
CA PRO A 13 19.86 -3.36 1.93
C PRO A 13 21.24 -3.31 2.59
N LEU A 14 21.29 -3.48 3.90
CA LEU A 14 22.56 -3.58 4.66
C LEU A 14 23.28 -4.90 4.33
N ALA A 15 22.52 -5.96 4.07
CA ALA A 15 23.02 -7.27 3.63
C ALA A 15 21.93 -8.00 2.85
N GLY A 16 22.30 -9.01 2.08
CA GLY A 16 21.37 -9.77 1.23
C GLY A 16 20.93 -9.01 -0.02
N ASP A 17 19.96 -9.56 -0.71
CA ASP A 17 19.48 -9.09 -1.99
C ASP A 17 17.95 -8.98 -2.00
N VAL A 18 17.43 -8.03 -2.77
CA VAL A 18 16.02 -7.95 -3.14
C VAL A 18 15.89 -8.41 -4.59
N ILE A 19 15.12 -9.46 -4.82
CA ILE A 19 14.93 -10.08 -6.13
C ILE A 19 13.47 -9.92 -6.53
N ILE A 20 13.24 -9.44 -7.76
CA ILE A 20 11.91 -9.28 -8.38
C ILE A 20 11.98 -9.89 -9.76
N ASP A 21 11.08 -10.83 -10.05
CA ASP A 21 11.07 -11.57 -11.32
C ASP A 21 12.46 -12.14 -11.66
N ASP A 22 13.10 -12.81 -10.72
CA ASP A 22 14.44 -13.42 -10.80
C ASP A 22 15.59 -12.43 -11.11
N VAL A 23 15.35 -11.13 -10.97
CA VAL A 23 16.34 -10.08 -11.19
C VAL A 23 16.58 -9.30 -9.91
N ASN A 24 17.86 -9.12 -9.56
CA ASN A 24 18.22 -8.25 -8.42
C ASN A 24 17.76 -6.81 -8.70
N ILE A 25 17.13 -6.18 -7.71
CA ILE A 25 16.55 -4.83 -7.83
C ILE A 25 17.58 -3.78 -8.27
N ASN A 26 18.85 -3.96 -7.91
CA ASN A 26 19.94 -3.06 -8.29
C ASN A 26 20.28 -3.11 -9.80
N ASN A 27 19.83 -4.14 -10.50
CA ASN A 27 20.02 -4.30 -11.95
C ASN A 27 18.90 -3.68 -12.79
N TYR A 28 17.85 -3.15 -12.13
CA TYR A 28 16.81 -2.39 -12.82
C TYR A 28 17.21 -0.93 -12.98
N SER A 29 16.96 -0.34 -14.14
CA SER A 29 16.88 1.11 -14.24
C SER A 29 15.65 1.63 -13.49
N SER A 30 15.68 2.89 -13.03
CA SER A 30 14.56 3.49 -12.28
C SER A 30 13.22 3.38 -13.04
N ILE A 31 13.23 3.57 -14.37
CA ILE A 31 12.03 3.43 -15.20
C ILE A 31 11.54 1.98 -15.25
N LYS A 32 12.44 1.01 -15.40
CA LYS A 32 12.05 -0.40 -15.41
C LYS A 32 11.48 -0.83 -14.07
N LEU A 33 12.09 -0.40 -12.99
CA LEU A 33 11.58 -0.69 -11.63
C LEU A 33 10.21 -0.04 -11.39
N ALA A 34 10.02 1.21 -11.81
CA ALA A 34 8.74 1.90 -11.74
C ALA A 34 7.62 1.24 -12.58
N ARG A 35 7.95 0.39 -13.55
CA ARG A 35 6.98 -0.45 -14.27
C ARG A 35 6.66 -1.77 -13.56
N LYS A 36 7.36 -2.11 -12.48
CA LYS A 36 7.17 -3.32 -11.68
C LYS A 36 6.46 -3.05 -10.37
N ILE A 37 6.83 -1.97 -9.71
CA ILE A 37 6.34 -1.61 -8.38
C ILE A 37 5.84 -0.17 -8.39
N SER A 38 4.65 0.05 -7.87
CA SER A 38 4.18 1.37 -7.46
C SER A 38 4.25 1.50 -5.94
N VAL A 39 4.53 2.71 -5.46
CA VAL A 39 4.74 2.96 -4.02
C VAL A 39 3.95 4.17 -3.58
N VAL A 40 3.24 4.03 -2.47
CA VAL A 40 2.58 5.13 -1.75
C VAL A 40 3.21 5.20 -0.36
N LEU A 41 3.95 6.26 -0.09
CA LEU A 41 4.59 6.50 1.20
C LEU A 41 3.68 7.31 2.11
N THR A 42 3.80 7.09 3.42
CA THR A 42 3.14 7.92 4.44
C THR A 42 3.68 9.34 4.38
N GLY A 43 2.79 10.32 4.43
CA GLY A 43 3.15 11.73 4.53
C GLY A 43 2.36 12.62 3.58
N LYS A 44 2.27 13.89 3.96
CA LYS A 44 1.68 14.90 3.08
C LYS A 44 2.65 15.12 1.93
N THR A 45 2.22 14.78 0.72
CA THR A 45 2.94 15.24 -0.48
C THR A 45 2.88 16.76 -0.48
N GLY A 46 4.04 17.41 -0.44
CA GLY A 46 4.14 18.87 -0.54
C GLY A 46 3.77 19.41 -1.92
N VAL A 47 2.97 18.66 -2.66
CA VAL A 47 2.52 19.02 -4.01
C VAL A 47 1.29 19.90 -3.87
N GLU A 48 1.46 21.16 -4.26
CA GLU A 48 0.42 22.19 -4.25
C GLU A 48 0.15 22.65 -5.69
N ASN A 49 -1.01 23.26 -5.89
CA ASN A 49 -1.41 23.86 -7.18
C ASN A 49 -1.50 22.89 -8.36
N ILE A 50 -1.80 21.62 -8.11
CA ILE A 50 -2.15 20.65 -9.14
C ILE A 50 -3.53 20.05 -8.86
N SER A 51 -4.20 19.64 -9.92
CA SER A 51 -5.47 18.92 -9.83
C SER A 51 -5.24 17.44 -9.45
N VAL A 52 -6.30 16.81 -8.98
CA VAL A 52 -6.34 15.36 -8.74
C VAL A 52 -5.97 14.57 -9.99
N GLY A 53 -6.52 14.96 -11.16
CA GLY A 53 -6.22 14.31 -12.43
C GLY A 53 -4.74 14.41 -12.82
N GLU A 54 -4.13 15.61 -12.64
CA GLU A 54 -2.69 15.79 -12.89
C GLU A 54 -1.84 14.94 -11.95
N LEU A 55 -2.18 14.88 -10.65
CA LEU A 55 -1.47 14.05 -9.68
C LEU A 55 -1.54 12.57 -10.06
N VAL A 56 -2.71 12.06 -10.44
CA VAL A 56 -2.88 10.66 -10.86
C VAL A 56 -2.17 10.41 -12.18
N GLY A 57 -2.20 11.38 -13.11
CA GLY A 57 -1.48 11.34 -14.38
C GLY A 57 0.04 11.15 -14.23
N MET A 58 0.63 11.65 -13.13
CA MET A 58 2.05 11.38 -12.84
C MET A 58 2.35 9.87 -12.68
N GLY A 59 1.37 9.04 -12.38
CA GLY A 59 1.51 7.57 -12.39
C GLY A 59 1.87 7.01 -13.76
N ARG A 60 1.58 7.75 -14.83
CA ARG A 60 1.88 7.36 -16.21
C ARG A 60 3.30 7.70 -16.67
N TYR A 61 4.06 8.51 -15.91
CA TYR A 61 5.41 8.94 -16.31
C TYR A 61 6.37 7.80 -16.73
N PRO A 62 6.36 6.61 -16.14
CA PRO A 62 7.20 5.51 -16.61
C PRO A 62 6.89 5.06 -18.05
N PHE A 63 5.75 5.46 -18.61
CA PHE A 63 5.26 5.06 -19.94
C PHE A 63 5.24 6.22 -20.95
N THR A 64 5.36 7.47 -20.48
CA THR A 64 5.42 8.64 -21.34
C THR A 64 6.81 8.80 -21.95
N GLY A 65 6.90 9.52 -23.08
CA GLY A 65 8.17 9.89 -23.68
C GLY A 65 8.91 10.99 -22.90
N PHE A 66 9.99 11.50 -23.50
CA PHE A 66 10.86 12.52 -22.91
C PHE A 66 10.11 13.78 -22.41
N TRP A 67 9.05 14.18 -23.10
CA TRP A 67 8.26 15.36 -22.75
C TRP A 67 7.21 15.13 -21.67
N GLY A 68 7.02 13.90 -21.21
CA GLY A 68 6.04 13.59 -20.14
C GLY A 68 4.58 13.84 -20.52
N THR A 69 4.27 14.05 -21.82
CA THR A 69 2.92 14.34 -22.29
C THR A 69 2.05 13.08 -22.23
N LEU A 70 0.89 13.18 -21.61
CA LEU A 70 -0.10 12.11 -21.56
C LEU A 70 -0.81 11.99 -22.92
N SER A 71 -1.02 10.76 -23.35
CA SER A 71 -1.88 10.44 -24.50
C SER A 71 -3.34 10.32 -24.08
N ALA A 72 -4.27 10.30 -25.02
CA ALA A 72 -5.68 10.02 -24.74
C ALA A 72 -5.89 8.63 -24.07
N ALA A 73 -5.03 7.66 -24.35
CA ALA A 73 -5.05 6.36 -23.67
C ALA A 73 -4.62 6.48 -22.20
N ASP A 74 -3.62 7.33 -21.90
CA ASP A 74 -3.20 7.59 -20.52
C ASP A 74 -4.29 8.32 -19.73
N ASP A 75 -4.97 9.30 -20.35
CA ASP A 75 -6.09 10.00 -19.71
C ASP A 75 -7.23 9.04 -19.36
N LYS A 76 -7.53 8.07 -20.21
CA LYS A 76 -8.51 7.03 -19.93
C LYS A 76 -8.08 6.16 -18.73
N ILE A 77 -6.80 5.77 -18.65
CA ILE A 77 -6.26 5.01 -17.49
C ILE A 77 -6.37 5.84 -16.21
N VAL A 78 -6.14 7.14 -16.27
CA VAL A 78 -6.30 8.07 -15.14
C VAL A 78 -7.75 8.06 -14.67
N ASP A 79 -8.71 8.18 -15.58
CA ASP A 79 -10.15 8.20 -15.26
C ASP A 79 -10.61 6.87 -14.66
N GLU A 80 -10.22 5.74 -15.26
CA GLU A 80 -10.50 4.41 -14.73
C GLU A 80 -9.91 4.22 -13.33
N SER A 81 -8.68 4.68 -13.10
CA SER A 81 -8.01 4.58 -11.79
C SER A 81 -8.70 5.42 -10.71
N LEU A 82 -9.19 6.61 -11.07
CA LEU A 82 -9.98 7.47 -10.17
C LEU A 82 -11.35 6.86 -9.86
N ASP A 83 -11.97 6.23 -10.85
CA ASP A 83 -13.27 5.58 -10.68
C ASP A 83 -13.16 4.36 -9.77
N MET A 84 -12.14 3.52 -9.94
CA MET A 84 -11.87 2.34 -9.10
C MET A 84 -11.78 2.65 -7.61
N VAL A 85 -11.30 3.84 -7.24
CA VAL A 85 -11.21 4.27 -5.84
C VAL A 85 -12.35 5.23 -5.43
N GLY A 86 -13.32 5.48 -6.33
CA GLY A 86 -14.53 6.26 -6.06
C GLY A 86 -14.30 7.77 -5.97
N VAL A 87 -13.24 8.32 -6.58
CA VAL A 87 -12.94 9.77 -6.54
C VAL A 87 -12.90 10.44 -7.91
N LEU A 88 -13.46 9.82 -8.96
CA LEU A 88 -13.47 10.39 -10.31
C LEU A 88 -14.10 11.80 -10.35
N LYS A 89 -15.14 12.05 -9.55
CA LYS A 89 -15.79 13.35 -9.45
C LYS A 89 -14.88 14.47 -8.95
N LEU A 90 -13.77 14.11 -8.32
CA LEU A 90 -12.78 15.06 -7.79
C LEU A 90 -11.65 15.38 -8.78
N LYS A 91 -11.66 14.81 -10.00
CA LYS A 91 -10.57 14.91 -10.99
C LYS A 91 -10.05 16.34 -11.19
N ASN A 92 -10.95 17.32 -11.22
CA ASN A 92 -10.60 18.72 -11.45
C ASN A 92 -10.40 19.54 -10.16
N ARG A 93 -10.54 18.93 -8.97
CA ARG A 93 -10.28 19.61 -7.69
C ARG A 93 -8.78 19.72 -7.45
N MET A 94 -8.37 20.77 -6.76
CA MET A 94 -6.99 20.95 -6.31
C MET A 94 -6.67 20.00 -5.15
N VAL A 95 -5.52 19.36 -5.20
CA VAL A 95 -5.08 18.32 -4.22
C VAL A 95 -5.07 18.86 -2.78
N GLN A 96 -4.70 20.13 -2.58
CA GLN A 96 -4.66 20.75 -1.26
C GLN A 96 -6.05 20.95 -0.62
N THR A 97 -7.14 20.83 -1.39
CA THR A 97 -8.52 20.98 -0.88
C THR A 97 -9.18 19.67 -0.48
N LEU A 98 -8.46 18.54 -0.63
CA LEU A 98 -8.96 17.21 -0.32
C LEU A 98 -8.92 16.95 1.19
N SER A 99 -9.91 16.20 1.68
CA SER A 99 -9.82 15.53 2.98
C SER A 99 -8.69 14.48 2.98
N ASP A 100 -8.26 14.03 4.15
CA ASP A 100 -7.19 13.04 4.24
C ASP A 100 -7.59 11.72 3.56
N GLY A 101 -8.86 11.28 3.68
CA GLY A 101 -9.38 10.09 3.00
C GLY A 101 -9.43 10.24 1.48
N GLU A 102 -9.94 11.39 0.97
CA GLU A 102 -9.94 11.70 -0.48
C GLU A 102 -8.52 11.76 -1.04
N ARG A 103 -7.59 12.34 -0.28
CA ARG A 103 -6.17 12.41 -0.64
C ARG A 103 -5.55 11.02 -0.71
N GLN A 104 -5.81 10.18 0.29
CA GLN A 104 -5.29 8.82 0.31
C GLN A 104 -5.83 7.98 -0.85
N LYS A 105 -7.13 8.05 -1.13
CA LYS A 105 -7.74 7.43 -2.32
C LYS A 105 -7.09 7.94 -3.62
N THR A 106 -6.80 9.24 -3.71
CA THR A 106 -6.10 9.82 -4.87
C THR A 106 -4.68 9.27 -5.03
N MET A 107 -3.94 9.08 -3.94
CA MET A 107 -2.60 8.49 -4.00
C MET A 107 -2.64 7.02 -4.43
N ILE A 108 -3.67 6.27 -4.03
CA ILE A 108 -3.89 4.90 -4.50
C ILE A 108 -4.26 4.91 -5.98
N ALA A 109 -5.12 5.83 -6.45
CA ALA A 109 -5.43 5.98 -7.88
C ALA A 109 -4.16 6.24 -8.71
N LYS A 110 -3.24 7.09 -8.22
CA LYS A 110 -1.94 7.31 -8.86
C LYS A 110 -1.14 6.00 -8.96
N ALA A 111 -1.11 5.19 -7.91
CA ALA A 111 -0.43 3.90 -7.92
C ALA A 111 -1.10 2.91 -8.89
N LEU A 112 -2.43 2.91 -8.99
CA LEU A 112 -3.17 2.10 -9.96
C LEU A 112 -2.92 2.54 -11.40
N ALA A 113 -2.89 3.86 -11.67
CA ALA A 113 -2.59 4.41 -12.98
C ALA A 113 -1.21 4.02 -13.50
N GLN A 114 -0.28 3.69 -12.61
CA GLN A 114 1.03 3.15 -12.97
C GLN A 114 0.97 1.71 -13.51
N GLN A 115 -0.17 1.00 -13.37
CA GLN A 115 -0.42 -0.34 -13.92
C GLN A 115 0.64 -1.40 -13.58
N THR A 116 1.21 -1.34 -12.39
CA THR A 116 2.16 -2.33 -11.90
C THR A 116 1.48 -3.57 -11.34
N GLN A 117 2.19 -4.70 -11.27
CA GLN A 117 1.71 -5.92 -10.61
C GLN A 117 1.77 -5.80 -9.07
N MET A 118 2.75 -5.06 -8.55
CA MET A 118 2.94 -4.88 -7.12
C MET A 118 2.68 -3.43 -6.71
N ILE A 119 1.93 -3.26 -5.62
CA ILE A 119 1.65 -1.96 -5.00
C ILE A 119 2.11 -2.02 -3.54
N PHE A 120 3.02 -1.15 -3.16
CA PHE A 120 3.52 -1.04 -1.80
C PHE A 120 2.95 0.21 -1.13
N LEU A 121 2.34 0.04 0.03
CA LEU A 121 1.67 1.11 0.77
C LEU A 121 2.25 1.22 2.18
N ASP A 122 2.80 2.37 2.50
CA ASP A 122 3.33 2.64 3.83
C ASP A 122 2.25 3.30 4.68
N GLU A 123 1.70 2.56 5.65
CA GLU A 123 0.63 2.98 6.56
C GLU A 123 -0.56 3.69 5.85
N PRO A 124 -1.24 3.03 4.90
CA PRO A 124 -2.26 3.68 4.06
C PRO A 124 -3.48 4.16 4.83
N THR A 125 -3.65 3.75 6.07
CA THR A 125 -4.78 4.15 6.94
C THR A 125 -4.38 5.16 8.02
N ALA A 126 -3.13 5.62 8.03
CA ALA A 126 -2.69 6.67 8.94
C ALA A 126 -3.54 7.94 8.75
N PHE A 127 -3.87 8.60 9.85
CA PHE A 127 -4.67 9.84 9.88
C PHE A 127 -6.14 9.71 9.46
N LEU A 128 -6.63 8.49 9.19
CA LEU A 128 -8.03 8.24 8.90
C LEU A 128 -8.81 7.94 10.20
N ASP A 129 -10.07 8.36 10.25
CA ASP A 129 -11.01 7.92 11.27
C ASP A 129 -11.38 6.43 11.10
N PHE A 130 -11.96 5.82 12.10
CA PHE A 130 -12.21 4.38 12.09
C PHE A 130 -13.08 3.91 10.90
N PRO A 131 -14.21 4.54 10.52
CA PRO A 131 -14.97 4.15 9.34
C PRO A 131 -14.15 4.24 8.06
N SER A 132 -13.43 5.34 7.85
CA SER A 132 -12.60 5.55 6.66
C SER A 132 -11.44 4.54 6.56
N LYS A 133 -10.88 4.09 7.71
CA LYS A 133 -9.89 3.01 7.73
C LYS A 133 -10.46 1.71 7.19
N ILE A 134 -11.64 1.31 7.65
CA ILE A 134 -12.30 0.07 7.21
C ILE A 134 -12.61 0.14 5.71
N GLU A 135 -13.20 1.25 5.25
CA GLU A 135 -13.46 1.44 3.80
C GLU A 135 -12.18 1.34 2.97
N MET A 136 -11.08 1.94 3.45
CA MET A 136 -9.81 1.91 2.75
C MET A 136 -9.25 0.49 2.64
N LEU A 137 -9.27 -0.27 3.72
CA LEU A 137 -8.77 -1.65 3.73
C LEU A 137 -9.64 -2.58 2.88
N GLN A 138 -10.96 -2.41 2.92
CA GLN A 138 -11.88 -3.13 2.03
C GLN A 138 -11.63 -2.79 0.56
N LEU A 139 -11.37 -1.52 0.25
CA LEU A 139 -10.98 -1.09 -1.10
C LEU A 139 -9.70 -1.82 -1.54
N LEU A 140 -8.66 -1.82 -0.70
CA LEU A 140 -7.38 -2.48 -1.03
C LEU A 140 -7.55 -3.99 -1.22
N GLN A 141 -8.33 -4.66 -0.38
CA GLN A 141 -8.65 -6.08 -0.51
C GLN A 141 -9.39 -6.35 -1.84
N ASN A 142 -10.39 -5.55 -2.16
CA ASN A 142 -11.11 -5.67 -3.42
C ASN A 142 -10.20 -5.46 -4.64
N LEU A 143 -9.31 -4.47 -4.60
CA LEU A 143 -8.34 -4.23 -5.67
C LEU A 143 -7.35 -5.40 -5.83
N SER A 144 -6.89 -5.99 -4.71
CA SER A 144 -6.01 -7.17 -4.76
C SER A 144 -6.71 -8.36 -5.42
N HIS A 145 -7.91 -8.70 -4.96
CA HIS A 145 -8.61 -9.91 -5.40
C HIS A 145 -9.20 -9.80 -6.82
N HIS A 146 -9.66 -8.61 -7.24
CA HIS A 146 -10.31 -8.46 -8.55
C HIS A 146 -9.35 -8.05 -9.68
N LEU A 147 -8.20 -7.44 -9.35
CA LEU A 147 -7.24 -6.97 -10.36
C LEU A 147 -5.97 -7.81 -10.42
N ASP A 148 -5.94 -8.95 -9.72
CA ASP A 148 -4.77 -9.84 -9.64
C ASP A 148 -3.47 -9.10 -9.29
N LYS A 149 -3.55 -8.21 -8.29
CA LYS A 149 -2.42 -7.40 -7.84
C LYS A 149 -1.91 -7.86 -6.48
N THR A 150 -0.61 -7.87 -6.33
CA THR A 150 0.02 -8.04 -5.02
C THR A 150 0.05 -6.69 -4.31
N ILE A 151 -0.70 -6.55 -3.23
CA ILE A 151 -0.67 -5.35 -2.37
C ILE A 151 0.07 -5.69 -1.07
N LEU A 152 1.20 -5.03 -0.85
CA LEU A 152 1.95 -5.10 0.41
C LEU A 152 1.76 -3.79 1.15
N LEU A 153 1.23 -3.84 2.36
CA LEU A 153 1.10 -2.65 3.21
C LEU A 153 1.78 -2.83 4.57
N SER A 154 2.34 -1.76 5.09
CA SER A 154 2.74 -1.68 6.48
C SER A 154 1.60 -1.12 7.33
N THR A 155 1.38 -1.68 8.51
CA THR A 155 0.42 -1.17 9.47
C THR A 155 0.83 -1.55 10.89
N HIS A 156 0.42 -0.75 11.85
CA HIS A 156 0.48 -1.07 13.28
C HIS A 156 -0.91 -1.50 13.83
N ASP A 157 -1.93 -1.53 12.98
CA ASP A 157 -3.29 -1.93 13.35
C ASP A 157 -3.47 -3.44 13.17
N VAL A 158 -3.09 -4.18 14.21
CA VAL A 158 -3.04 -5.64 14.19
C VAL A 158 -4.42 -6.25 13.97
N GLU A 159 -5.47 -5.72 14.62
CA GLU A 159 -6.81 -6.30 14.52
C GLU A 159 -7.38 -6.21 13.11
N GLN A 160 -7.15 -5.09 12.42
CA GLN A 160 -7.57 -4.93 11.04
C GLN A 160 -6.77 -5.83 10.11
N ALA A 161 -5.46 -5.96 10.34
CA ALA A 161 -4.62 -6.86 9.56
C ALA A 161 -5.06 -8.33 9.70
N LEU A 162 -5.43 -8.78 10.91
CA LEU A 162 -5.93 -10.14 11.15
C LEU A 162 -7.21 -10.46 10.37
N GLN A 163 -8.07 -9.47 10.17
CA GLN A 163 -9.37 -9.67 9.52
C GLN A 163 -9.31 -9.61 8.00
N LEU A 164 -8.36 -8.85 7.43
CA LEU A 164 -8.39 -8.47 6.03
C LEU A 164 -7.20 -8.97 5.21
N ALA A 165 -6.07 -9.30 5.85
CA ALA A 165 -4.88 -9.72 5.12
C ALA A 165 -4.92 -11.22 4.78
N ASP A 166 -4.55 -11.57 3.55
CA ASP A 166 -4.35 -12.97 3.13
C ASP A 166 -3.11 -13.56 3.80
N LYS A 167 -2.05 -12.76 3.96
CA LYS A 167 -0.80 -13.12 4.64
C LYS A 167 -0.31 -11.98 5.52
N LEU A 168 0.32 -12.33 6.63
CA LEU A 168 0.95 -11.41 7.56
C LEU A 168 2.46 -11.62 7.57
N TRP A 169 3.18 -10.54 7.69
CA TRP A 169 4.60 -10.49 8.00
C TRP A 169 4.74 -9.84 9.36
N LEU A 170 4.93 -10.66 10.40
CA LEU A 170 5.14 -10.19 11.75
C LEU A 170 6.62 -9.94 11.96
N MET A 171 6.97 -8.70 12.23
CA MET A 171 8.34 -8.26 12.42
C MET A 171 8.59 -7.93 13.88
N ASN A 172 9.62 -8.54 14.47
CA ASN A 172 10.21 -8.12 15.72
C ASN A 172 11.71 -7.90 15.53
N ASP A 173 12.43 -7.56 16.59
CA ASP A 173 13.86 -7.21 16.53
C ASP A 173 14.75 -8.37 16.04
N GLU A 174 14.28 -9.61 16.12
CA GLU A 174 15.09 -10.81 15.85
C GLU A 174 14.75 -11.49 14.54
N LYS A 175 13.47 -11.47 14.14
CA LYS A 175 12.99 -12.27 12.98
C LYS A 175 11.74 -11.69 12.33
N ILE A 176 11.49 -12.17 11.12
CA ILE A 176 10.22 -12.01 10.41
C ILE A 176 9.52 -13.38 10.37
N SER A 177 8.29 -13.45 10.85
CA SER A 177 7.43 -14.62 10.74
C SER A 177 6.34 -14.35 9.68
N ILE A 178 6.20 -15.25 8.72
CA ILE A 178 5.29 -15.10 7.57
C ILE A 178 4.30 -16.25 7.57
N GLY A 179 3.02 -15.94 7.37
CA GLY A 179 1.95 -16.94 7.24
C GLY A 179 0.58 -16.29 7.12
N THR A 180 -0.43 -17.11 6.88
CA THR A 180 -1.81 -16.67 7.01
C THR A 180 -2.14 -16.35 8.47
N PRO A 181 -3.13 -15.50 8.77
CA PRO A 181 -3.54 -15.27 10.15
C PRO A 181 -3.83 -16.55 10.93
N ARG A 182 -4.46 -17.54 10.27
CA ARG A 182 -4.79 -18.85 10.89
C ARG A 182 -3.55 -19.68 11.20
N GLU A 183 -2.59 -19.78 10.28
CA GLU A 183 -1.33 -20.50 10.49
C GLU A 183 -0.53 -19.91 11.65
N LEU A 184 -0.39 -18.57 11.67
CA LEU A 184 0.34 -17.86 12.72
C LEU A 184 -0.36 -17.91 14.08
N SER A 185 -1.69 -18.04 14.11
CA SER A 185 -2.45 -18.29 15.32
C SER A 185 -2.26 -19.72 15.81
N ALA A 186 -2.32 -20.71 14.91
CA ALA A 186 -2.24 -22.14 15.26
C ALA A 186 -0.88 -22.52 15.85
N ASN A 187 0.20 -21.91 15.40
CA ASN A 187 1.57 -22.16 15.85
C ASN A 187 2.06 -21.20 16.96
N ASP A 188 1.14 -20.49 17.61
CA ASP A 188 1.40 -19.54 18.70
C ASP A 188 2.21 -18.29 18.31
N THR A 189 2.57 -18.11 17.06
CA THR A 189 3.37 -16.94 16.65
C THR A 189 2.64 -15.61 16.89
N LEU A 190 1.31 -15.57 16.62
CA LEU A 190 0.49 -14.39 16.88
C LEU A 190 0.35 -14.12 18.37
N GLY A 191 0.10 -15.13 19.19
CA GLY A 191 0.06 -14.99 20.64
C GLY A 191 1.36 -14.37 21.16
N ASN A 192 2.49 -14.96 20.83
CA ASN A 192 3.81 -14.47 21.25
C ASN A 192 4.14 -13.05 20.73
N TYR A 193 3.54 -12.62 19.62
CA TYR A 193 3.74 -11.28 19.06
C TYR A 193 2.86 -10.23 19.71
N ILE A 194 1.61 -10.58 20.08
CA ILE A 194 0.59 -9.63 20.56
C ILE A 194 0.52 -9.56 22.09
N GLU A 195 0.69 -10.73 22.77
CA GLU A 195 0.48 -10.82 24.20
C GLU A 195 1.51 -10.03 25.01
N SER A 196 1.01 -9.39 26.06
CA SER A 196 1.81 -8.66 27.04
C SER A 196 1.18 -8.80 28.43
N ASP A 197 1.72 -8.11 29.43
CA ASP A 197 1.17 -8.12 30.78
C ASP A 197 -0.30 -7.66 30.84
N SER A 198 -0.70 -6.75 29.94
CA SER A 198 -2.04 -6.16 29.88
C SER A 198 -2.90 -6.62 28.70
N ILE A 199 -2.35 -7.43 27.79
CA ILE A 199 -3.03 -7.83 26.55
C ILE A 199 -3.00 -9.34 26.39
N GLU A 200 -4.13 -9.94 26.01
CA GLU A 200 -4.25 -11.34 25.62
C GLU A 200 -4.79 -11.49 24.20
N PHE A 201 -4.42 -12.56 23.53
CA PHE A 201 -4.90 -12.91 22.21
C PHE A 201 -5.89 -14.08 22.27
N ASP A 202 -7.16 -13.81 21.96
CA ASP A 202 -8.19 -14.82 21.80
C ASP A 202 -8.04 -15.53 20.46
N LYS A 203 -7.33 -16.67 20.45
CA LYS A 203 -7.07 -17.46 19.24
C LYS A 203 -8.33 -17.95 18.55
N LYS A 204 -9.39 -18.25 19.30
CA LYS A 204 -10.64 -18.78 18.75
C LYS A 204 -11.39 -17.73 17.93
N ASN A 205 -11.42 -16.51 18.42
CA ASN A 205 -12.15 -15.41 17.82
C ASN A 205 -11.24 -14.47 16.99
N MET A 206 -9.92 -14.66 17.03
CA MET A 206 -8.92 -13.84 16.37
C MET A 206 -9.00 -12.37 16.76
N ILE A 207 -9.20 -12.10 18.05
CA ILE A 207 -9.33 -10.75 18.62
C ILE A 207 -8.32 -10.50 19.74
N VAL A 208 -7.97 -9.24 19.92
CA VAL A 208 -7.12 -8.77 21.01
C VAL A 208 -8.00 -8.31 22.17
N LYS A 209 -7.69 -8.71 23.39
CA LYS A 209 -8.42 -8.36 24.61
C LYS A 209 -7.50 -7.73 25.65
N ILE A 210 -8.06 -6.86 26.47
CA ILE A 210 -7.37 -6.34 27.66
C ILE A 210 -7.57 -7.36 28.79
N LYS A 211 -6.46 -7.75 29.42
CA LYS A 211 -6.51 -8.59 30.62
C LYS A 211 -7.18 -7.80 31.76
N SER A 212 -8.14 -8.42 32.43
CA SER A 212 -8.83 -7.85 33.59
C SER A 212 -8.04 -8.06 34.87
#